data_a71cab8e3542b4146ac01cf132d748ab
#
_entry.id   a71cab8e3542b4146ac01cf132d748ab
#
_cell.length_a   1.000
_cell.length_b   1.000
_cell.length_c   1.000
_cell.angle_alpha   90.00
_cell.angle_beta   90.00
_cell.angle_gamma   90.00
#
_symmetry.space_group_name_H-M   'P 1'
#
loop_
_entity.id
_entity.type
_entity.pdbx_description
1 polymer ?
#
loop_
_entity_poly.entity_id
_entity_poly.type
_entity_poly.pdbx_seq_one_letter_code
_entity_poly.pdbx_strand_id
1 'polypeptide(L)'
;IIQNQLNTIREGILDDLTHKPYDQVKANSKETYSSWLVNDMTLLHDNGFIQFYGAVESVVTVLLNAFAIIYFHWLLLVVSIFMTAFVYFAPQFFEKRIAKATQDVSDFSNQALGKTTDFFNGFEVFYHNIQGNYFKTQILNSFKALINPKVTLARLSATANSISMMASIIAQVVMFIVTGYLIIHGEVTTGVIFSIANLTSCLFNYTRGAAYNIVTFKGTFKLMDKYHSHQAIPEGFTAPVKDFTTAIETKNLVMPFEDGHTLTFPDFVIKKGEKVAIVGDSGSGKSTLVHLLMGNM
;
A
#
# COMPACT_ATOMS: atom_id res chain seq x y z
N ILE A 1 19.53 2.98 2.13
CA ILE A 1 19.15 1.81 2.96
C ILE A 1 17.76 1.32 2.53
N ILE A 2 16.70 2.12 2.62
CA ILE A 2 15.31 1.71 2.29
C ILE A 2 15.19 1.16 0.86
N GLN A 3 15.79 1.82 -0.13
CA GLN A 3 15.72 1.35 -1.53
C GLN A 3 16.35 -0.04 -1.73
N ASN A 4 17.43 -0.34 -1.00
CA ASN A 4 18.03 -1.68 -1.05
C ASN A 4 17.10 -2.73 -0.47
N GLN A 5 16.41 -2.43 0.65
CA GLN A 5 15.41 -3.33 1.24
C GLN A 5 14.23 -3.56 0.28
N LEU A 6 13.75 -2.50 -0.40
CA LEU A 6 12.69 -2.64 -1.40
C LEU A 6 13.15 -3.47 -2.61
N ASN A 7 14.40 -3.33 -3.02
CA ASN A 7 14.94 -4.16 -4.10
C ASN A 7 15.04 -5.64 -3.70
N THR A 8 15.44 -5.94 -2.47
CA THR A 8 15.42 -7.32 -1.96
C THR A 8 13.99 -7.91 -1.97
N ILE A 9 12.97 -7.10 -1.62
CA ILE A 9 11.56 -7.53 -1.71
C ILE A 9 11.16 -7.78 -3.18
N ARG A 10 11.56 -6.88 -4.11
CA ARG A 10 11.31 -7.08 -5.55
C ARG A 10 11.97 -8.35 -6.08
N GLU A 11 13.22 -8.59 -5.70
CA GLU A 11 13.95 -9.81 -6.04
C GLU A 11 13.19 -11.05 -5.55
N GLY A 12 12.74 -11.06 -4.30
CA GLY A 12 11.94 -12.16 -3.77
C GLY A 12 10.62 -12.40 -4.52
N ILE A 13 9.91 -11.33 -4.92
CA ILE A 13 8.70 -11.43 -5.74
C ILE A 13 9.00 -12.00 -7.13
N LEU A 14 10.10 -11.54 -7.76
CA LEU A 14 10.50 -12.00 -9.08
C LEU A 14 10.99 -13.45 -9.05
N ASP A 15 11.75 -13.83 -8.03
CA ASP A 15 12.19 -15.21 -7.83
C ASP A 15 11.00 -16.14 -7.65
N ASP A 16 10.01 -15.74 -6.84
CA ASP A 16 8.78 -16.49 -6.65
C ASP A 16 8.01 -16.66 -7.98
N LEU A 17 7.92 -15.59 -8.79
CA LEU A 17 7.27 -15.65 -10.10
C LEU A 17 8.00 -16.55 -11.11
N THR A 18 9.33 -16.57 -11.10
CA THR A 18 10.11 -17.38 -12.04
C THR A 18 10.09 -18.87 -11.71
N HIS A 19 9.74 -19.20 -10.47
CA HIS A 19 9.67 -20.59 -10.00
C HIS A 19 8.23 -21.15 -9.98
N LYS A 20 7.20 -20.33 -10.21
CA LYS A 20 5.80 -20.77 -10.26
C LYS A 20 5.45 -21.46 -11.56
N PRO A 21 4.54 -22.46 -11.52
CA PRO A 21 3.91 -23.01 -12.70
C PRO A 21 3.22 -21.92 -13.54
N TYR A 22 3.26 -22.05 -14.85
CA TYR A 22 2.72 -21.05 -15.77
C TYR A 22 1.23 -20.75 -15.56
N ASP A 23 0.41 -21.76 -15.25
CA ASP A 23 -1.01 -21.61 -14.93
C ASP A 23 -1.26 -20.69 -13.74
N GLN A 24 -0.46 -20.81 -12.67
CA GLN A 24 -0.54 -19.95 -11.50
C GLN A 24 -0.07 -18.52 -11.82
N VAL A 25 0.96 -18.36 -12.66
CA VAL A 25 1.38 -17.03 -13.12
C VAL A 25 0.29 -16.39 -13.98
N LYS A 26 -0.38 -17.15 -14.82
CA LYS A 26 -1.47 -16.71 -15.70
C LYS A 26 -2.76 -16.36 -14.93
N ALA A 27 -2.95 -16.89 -13.74
CA ALA A 27 -4.12 -16.61 -12.89
C ALA A 27 -4.25 -15.12 -12.52
N ASN A 28 -3.13 -14.38 -12.48
CA ASN A 28 -3.11 -12.95 -12.29
C ASN A 28 -2.80 -12.22 -13.60
N SER A 29 -3.35 -11.01 -13.77
CA SER A 29 -3.07 -10.18 -14.94
C SER A 29 -1.64 -9.59 -14.88
N LYS A 30 -1.09 -9.23 -16.04
CA LYS A 30 0.22 -8.57 -16.14
C LYS A 30 0.24 -7.24 -15.37
N GLU A 31 -0.89 -6.54 -15.39
CA GLU A 31 -1.11 -5.28 -14.67
C GLU A 31 -1.02 -5.48 -13.16
N THR A 32 -1.51 -6.62 -12.64
CA THR A 32 -1.40 -6.97 -11.23
C THR A 32 0.05 -7.12 -10.79
N TYR A 33 0.87 -7.86 -11.54
CA TYR A 33 2.30 -8.02 -11.24
C TYR A 33 3.07 -6.69 -11.36
N SER A 34 2.76 -5.90 -12.39
CA SER A 34 3.34 -4.57 -12.54
C SER A 34 2.98 -3.65 -11.37
N SER A 35 1.73 -3.72 -10.90
CA SER A 35 1.28 -2.98 -9.71
C SER A 35 2.03 -3.41 -8.45
N TRP A 36 2.30 -4.69 -8.26
CA TRP A 36 3.08 -5.18 -7.11
C TRP A 36 4.50 -4.59 -7.10
N LEU A 37 5.18 -4.61 -8.25
CA LEU A 37 6.56 -4.15 -8.36
C LEU A 37 6.72 -2.62 -8.28
N VAL A 38 5.66 -1.84 -8.57
CA VAL A 38 5.72 -0.38 -8.64
C VAL A 38 4.87 0.25 -7.53
N ASN A 39 3.55 0.06 -7.57
CA ASN A 39 2.63 0.76 -6.67
C ASN A 39 2.75 0.25 -5.23
N ASP A 40 2.75 -1.07 -5.05
CA ASP A 40 2.82 -1.66 -3.71
C ASP A 40 4.18 -1.38 -3.07
N MET A 41 5.27 -1.34 -3.87
CA MET A 41 6.59 -0.94 -3.37
C MET A 41 6.62 0.53 -2.95
N THR A 42 5.92 1.41 -3.65
CA THR A 42 5.77 2.82 -3.24
C THR A 42 4.98 2.93 -1.93
N LEU A 43 3.90 2.15 -1.78
CA LEU A 43 3.15 2.10 -0.53
C LEU A 43 3.99 1.55 0.64
N LEU A 44 4.80 0.50 0.41
CA LEU A 44 5.73 -0.02 1.42
C LEU A 44 6.83 0.98 1.78
N HIS A 45 7.31 1.76 0.80
CA HIS A 45 8.26 2.85 1.05
C HIS A 45 7.65 3.90 1.96
N ASP A 46 6.51 4.50 1.55
CA ASP A 46 5.95 5.69 2.18
C ASP A 46 5.22 5.38 3.49
N ASN A 47 4.43 4.31 3.51
CA ASN A 47 3.62 3.92 4.67
C ASN A 47 4.26 2.83 5.53
N GLY A 48 5.20 2.06 4.99
CA GLY A 48 5.96 1.05 5.71
C GLY A 48 7.25 1.64 6.31
N PHE A 49 8.31 1.66 5.52
CA PHE A 49 9.65 1.98 6.02
C PHE A 49 9.76 3.40 6.58
N ILE A 50 9.26 4.43 5.87
CA ILE A 50 9.33 5.81 6.35
C ILE A 50 8.58 5.96 7.68
N GLN A 51 7.39 5.37 7.79
CA GLN A 51 6.60 5.47 9.01
C GLN A 51 7.21 4.66 10.16
N PHE A 52 7.83 3.52 9.88
CA PHE A 52 8.58 2.77 10.89
C PHE A 52 9.73 3.58 11.47
N TYR A 53 10.57 4.17 10.62
CA TYR A 53 11.66 5.03 11.08
C TYR A 53 11.15 6.26 11.83
N GLY A 54 10.09 6.89 11.33
CA GLY A 54 9.43 8.01 12.02
C GLY A 54 8.83 7.62 13.38
N ALA A 55 8.30 6.40 13.51
CA ALA A 55 7.82 5.89 14.79
C ALA A 55 8.97 5.69 15.80
N VAL A 56 10.07 5.07 15.36
CA VAL A 56 11.28 4.88 16.21
C VAL A 56 11.83 6.23 16.63
N GLU A 57 12.03 7.17 15.69
CA GLU A 57 12.48 8.53 15.98
C GLU A 57 11.59 9.22 17.01
N SER A 58 10.27 9.13 16.80
CA SER A 58 9.29 9.76 17.70
C SER A 58 9.34 9.17 19.11
N VAL A 59 9.41 7.85 19.25
CA VAL A 59 9.49 7.18 20.55
C VAL A 59 10.79 7.56 21.28
N VAL A 60 11.93 7.51 20.59
CA VAL A 60 13.22 7.88 21.19
C VAL A 60 13.20 9.35 21.63
N THR A 61 12.69 10.24 20.79
CA THR A 61 12.61 11.67 21.10
C THR A 61 11.69 11.94 22.30
N VAL A 62 10.52 11.28 22.38
CA VAL A 62 9.60 11.39 23.52
C VAL A 62 10.28 10.95 24.81
N LEU A 63 10.98 9.82 24.80
CA LEU A 63 11.70 9.31 25.98
C LEU A 63 12.83 10.24 26.42
N LEU A 64 13.63 10.76 25.49
CA LEU A 64 14.70 11.70 25.79
C LEU A 64 14.16 13.03 26.35
N ASN A 65 13.07 13.56 25.78
CA ASN A 65 12.44 14.77 26.31
C ASN A 65 11.82 14.54 27.68
N ALA A 66 11.16 13.41 27.92
CA ALA A 66 10.63 13.06 29.23
C ALA A 66 11.73 12.96 30.29
N PHE A 67 12.87 12.32 29.95
CA PHE A 67 14.04 12.26 30.80
C PHE A 67 14.65 13.65 31.09
N ALA A 68 14.73 14.52 30.08
CA ALA A 68 15.20 15.89 30.27
C ALA A 68 14.25 16.71 31.15
N ILE A 69 12.91 16.52 31.03
CA ILE A 69 11.93 17.24 31.85
C ILE A 69 12.00 16.80 33.32
N ILE A 70 12.15 15.51 33.61
CA ILE A 70 12.22 15.01 35.00
C ILE A 70 13.51 15.51 35.70
N TYR A 71 14.59 15.75 34.94
CA TYR A 71 15.84 16.30 35.46
C TYR A 71 15.65 17.71 36.07
N PHE A 72 14.76 18.52 35.50
CA PHE A 72 14.43 19.84 36.05
C PHE A 72 13.55 19.75 37.28
N HIS A 73 12.42 19.02 37.17
CA HIS A 73 11.52 18.81 38.31
C HIS A 73 10.48 17.72 37.98
N TRP A 74 10.24 16.79 38.92
CA TRP A 74 9.29 15.68 38.73
C TRP A 74 7.84 16.14 38.42
N LEU A 75 7.36 17.27 39.02
CA LEU A 75 6.03 17.79 38.80
C LEU A 75 5.83 18.21 37.33
N LEU A 76 6.88 18.77 36.69
CA LEU A 76 6.84 19.13 35.27
C LEU A 76 6.62 17.90 34.38
N LEU A 77 7.23 16.75 34.73
CA LEU A 77 6.97 15.50 34.02
C LEU A 77 5.53 15.05 34.17
N VAL A 78 4.99 15.03 35.40
CA VAL A 78 3.61 14.62 35.65
C VAL A 78 2.63 15.48 34.86
N VAL A 79 2.78 16.81 34.94
CA VAL A 79 1.91 17.74 34.17
C VAL A 79 2.09 17.55 32.65
N SER A 80 3.32 17.33 32.19
CA SER A 80 3.56 17.09 30.75
C SER A 80 2.87 15.81 30.25
N ILE A 81 2.80 14.75 31.04
CA ILE A 81 2.07 13.51 30.70
C ILE A 81 0.56 13.81 30.55
N PHE A 82 -0.05 14.53 31.52
CA PHE A 82 -1.45 14.89 31.43
C PHE A 82 -1.74 15.80 30.23
N MET A 83 -0.88 16.77 29.98
CA MET A 83 -1.03 17.67 28.82
C MET A 83 -0.82 16.93 27.49
N THR A 84 0.10 15.98 27.43
CA THR A 84 0.30 15.11 26.26
C THR A 84 -0.95 14.29 25.97
N ALA A 85 -1.56 13.69 27.00
CA ALA A 85 -2.82 12.98 26.87
C ALA A 85 -3.94 13.92 26.36
N PHE A 86 -4.05 15.12 26.91
CA PHE A 86 -5.02 16.12 26.47
C PHE A 86 -4.86 16.47 24.97
N VAL A 87 -3.62 16.77 24.53
CA VAL A 87 -3.32 17.07 23.12
C VAL A 87 -3.61 15.90 22.20
N TYR A 88 -3.34 14.67 22.67
CA TYR A 88 -3.60 13.46 21.91
C TYR A 88 -5.10 13.19 21.72
N PHE A 89 -5.90 13.31 22.78
CA PHE A 89 -7.32 13.02 22.73
C PHE A 89 -8.16 14.11 22.04
N ALA A 90 -7.69 15.35 22.03
CA ALA A 90 -8.46 16.49 21.48
C ALA A 90 -8.94 16.28 20.02
N PRO A 91 -8.15 15.79 19.05
CA PRO A 91 -8.59 15.59 17.68
C PRO A 91 -9.38 14.29 17.45
N GLN A 92 -9.41 13.34 18.40
CA GLN A 92 -10.05 12.01 18.21
C GLN A 92 -11.53 12.09 17.91
N PHE A 93 -12.21 13.16 18.34
CA PHE A 93 -13.63 13.39 18.00
C PHE A 93 -13.89 13.46 16.49
N PHE A 94 -12.86 13.76 15.68
CA PHE A 94 -12.96 13.86 14.24
C PHE A 94 -12.54 12.58 13.51
N GLU A 95 -11.90 11.62 14.18
CA GLU A 95 -11.32 10.42 13.57
C GLU A 95 -12.34 9.65 12.72
N LYS A 96 -13.51 9.34 13.28
CA LYS A 96 -14.58 8.62 12.56
C LYS A 96 -15.10 9.40 11.35
N ARG A 97 -15.19 10.74 11.45
CA ARG A 97 -15.66 11.58 10.34
C ARG A 97 -14.61 11.67 9.25
N ILE A 98 -13.33 11.77 9.61
CA ILE A 98 -12.22 11.78 8.67
C ILE A 98 -12.13 10.42 7.97
N ALA A 99 -12.22 9.31 8.70
CA ALA A 99 -12.21 7.97 8.13
C ALA A 99 -13.33 7.78 7.11
N LYS A 100 -14.56 8.22 7.42
CA LYS A 100 -15.68 8.19 6.48
C LYS A 100 -15.42 9.07 5.25
N ALA A 101 -14.97 10.30 5.44
CA ALA A 101 -14.68 11.20 4.31
C ALA A 101 -13.53 10.68 3.43
N THR A 102 -12.55 9.97 4.01
CA THR A 102 -11.48 9.30 3.27
C THR A 102 -12.05 8.16 2.42
N GLN A 103 -12.96 7.36 2.97
CA GLN A 103 -13.64 6.31 2.23
C GLN A 103 -14.46 6.89 1.08
N ASP A 104 -15.24 7.95 1.33
CA ASP A 104 -16.02 8.65 0.28
C ASP A 104 -15.10 9.13 -0.86
N VAL A 105 -13.94 9.73 -0.55
CA VAL A 105 -12.97 10.14 -1.58
C VAL A 105 -12.45 8.94 -2.36
N SER A 106 -12.17 7.81 -1.70
CA SER A 106 -11.72 6.57 -2.36
C SER A 106 -12.77 6.05 -3.32
N ASP A 107 -14.03 5.96 -2.88
CA ASP A 107 -15.14 5.43 -3.67
C ASP A 107 -15.41 6.30 -4.91
N PHE A 108 -15.45 7.63 -4.74
CA PHE A 108 -15.61 8.55 -5.88
C PHE A 108 -14.40 8.52 -6.83
N SER A 109 -13.17 8.31 -6.31
CA SER A 109 -11.98 8.16 -7.14
C SER A 109 -12.05 6.89 -8.00
N ASN A 110 -12.46 5.77 -7.41
CA ASN A 110 -12.63 4.51 -8.13
C ASN A 110 -13.71 4.62 -9.20
N GLN A 111 -14.84 5.28 -8.90
CA GLN A 111 -15.90 5.54 -9.88
C GLN A 111 -15.42 6.43 -11.03
N ALA A 112 -14.66 7.48 -10.73
CA ALA A 112 -14.11 8.37 -11.76
C ALA A 112 -13.09 7.64 -12.64
N LEU A 113 -12.25 6.79 -12.04
CA LEU A 113 -11.28 5.97 -12.76
C LEU A 113 -11.99 4.97 -13.69
N GLY A 114 -13.00 4.24 -13.17
CA GLY A 114 -13.77 3.28 -13.97
C GLY A 114 -14.43 3.96 -15.17
N LYS A 115 -15.16 5.06 -14.96
CA LYS A 115 -15.77 5.83 -16.06
C LYS A 115 -14.74 6.33 -17.07
N THR A 116 -13.59 6.81 -16.59
CA THR A 116 -12.53 7.29 -17.48
C THR A 116 -11.98 6.15 -18.33
N THR A 117 -11.75 4.98 -17.76
CA THR A 117 -11.31 3.78 -18.47
C THR A 117 -12.35 3.35 -19.53
N ASP A 118 -13.64 3.33 -19.18
CA ASP A 118 -14.71 2.97 -20.10
C ASP A 118 -14.76 3.93 -21.30
N PHE A 119 -14.65 5.24 -21.05
CA PHE A 119 -14.62 6.24 -22.11
C PHE A 119 -13.37 6.10 -23.00
N PHE A 120 -12.20 5.80 -22.44
CA PHE A 120 -11.00 5.57 -23.23
C PHE A 120 -11.07 4.27 -24.03
N ASN A 121 -11.66 3.21 -23.49
CA ASN A 121 -11.89 1.96 -24.23
C ASN A 121 -12.82 2.18 -25.44
N GLY A 122 -13.78 3.12 -25.33
CA GLY A 122 -14.66 3.51 -26.42
C GLY A 122 -14.16 4.70 -27.26
N PHE A 123 -12.92 5.16 -27.07
CA PHE A 123 -12.42 6.40 -27.68
C PHE A 123 -12.56 6.45 -29.20
N GLU A 124 -12.28 5.33 -29.89
CA GLU A 124 -12.43 5.24 -31.35
C GLU A 124 -13.84 5.57 -31.82
N VAL A 125 -14.87 5.12 -31.07
CA VAL A 125 -16.27 5.40 -31.38
C VAL A 125 -16.55 6.90 -31.30
N PHE A 126 -16.05 7.58 -30.26
CA PHE A 126 -16.24 9.03 -30.11
C PHE A 126 -15.44 9.81 -31.16
N TYR A 127 -14.26 9.35 -31.51
CA TYR A 127 -13.40 9.96 -32.53
C TYR A 127 -14.03 9.91 -33.92
N HIS A 128 -14.50 8.73 -34.36
CA HIS A 128 -15.10 8.56 -35.67
C HIS A 128 -16.44 9.23 -35.80
N ASN A 129 -17.20 9.42 -34.71
CA ASN A 129 -18.48 10.11 -34.71
C ASN A 129 -18.37 11.62 -34.42
N ILE A 130 -17.17 12.19 -34.39
CA ILE A 130 -16.89 13.63 -34.12
C ILE A 130 -17.48 14.10 -32.78
N GLN A 131 -17.57 13.20 -31.78
CA GLN A 131 -18.15 13.45 -30.44
C GLN A 131 -17.08 13.85 -29.38
N GLY A 132 -15.99 14.49 -29.77
CA GLY A 132 -14.90 14.86 -28.88
C GLY A 132 -15.32 15.77 -27.72
N ASN A 133 -16.26 16.69 -27.94
CA ASN A 133 -16.79 17.56 -26.88
C ASN A 133 -17.61 16.78 -25.84
N TYR A 134 -18.40 15.81 -26.28
CA TYR A 134 -19.14 14.94 -25.37
C TYR A 134 -18.18 14.09 -24.53
N PHE A 135 -17.21 13.44 -25.14
CA PHE A 135 -16.14 12.68 -24.48
C PHE A 135 -15.44 13.51 -23.41
N LYS A 136 -14.94 14.72 -23.78
CA LYS A 136 -14.30 15.66 -22.84
C LYS A 136 -15.21 16.01 -21.66
N THR A 137 -16.48 16.33 -21.95
CA THR A 137 -17.43 16.78 -20.93
C THR A 137 -17.72 15.66 -19.93
N GLN A 138 -17.90 14.42 -20.39
CA GLN A 138 -18.19 13.28 -19.52
C GLN A 138 -17.00 12.95 -18.60
N ILE A 139 -15.78 12.94 -19.12
CA ILE A 139 -14.57 12.75 -18.30
C ILE A 139 -14.45 13.86 -17.26
N LEU A 140 -14.58 15.13 -17.66
CA LEU A 140 -14.51 16.26 -16.73
C LEU A 140 -15.59 16.18 -15.63
N ASN A 141 -16.81 15.76 -15.97
CA ASN A 141 -17.88 15.60 -14.99
C ASN A 141 -17.59 14.48 -13.97
N SER A 142 -16.92 13.41 -14.39
CA SER A 142 -16.48 12.35 -13.48
C SER A 142 -15.50 12.88 -12.44
N PHE A 143 -14.56 13.73 -12.84
CA PHE A 143 -13.62 14.35 -11.91
C PHE A 143 -14.23 15.49 -11.08
N LYS A 144 -15.22 16.23 -11.62
CA LYS A 144 -15.95 17.24 -10.83
C LYS A 144 -16.67 16.64 -9.63
N ALA A 145 -17.17 15.41 -9.75
CA ALA A 145 -17.79 14.69 -8.65
C ALA A 145 -16.84 14.46 -7.45
N LEU A 146 -15.52 14.43 -7.67
CA LEU A 146 -14.49 14.31 -6.64
C LEU A 146 -14.26 15.58 -5.83
N ILE A 147 -14.66 16.75 -6.33
CA ILE A 147 -14.35 18.04 -5.70
C ILE A 147 -14.95 18.10 -4.30
N ASN A 148 -16.25 17.84 -4.16
CA ASN A 148 -16.93 17.94 -2.86
C ASN A 148 -16.41 16.96 -1.81
N PRO A 149 -16.23 15.66 -2.09
CA PRO A 149 -15.59 14.73 -1.16
C PRO A 149 -14.19 15.18 -0.71
N LYS A 150 -13.35 15.62 -1.66
CA LYS A 150 -12.00 16.11 -1.35
C LYS A 150 -12.02 17.38 -0.49
N VAL A 151 -12.90 18.35 -0.80
CA VAL A 151 -13.08 19.56 0.01
C VAL A 151 -13.58 19.23 1.41
N THR A 152 -14.51 18.28 1.54
CA THR A 152 -15.03 17.83 2.84
C THR A 152 -13.93 17.20 3.67
N LEU A 153 -13.15 16.27 3.10
CA LEU A 153 -12.00 15.66 3.77
C LEU A 153 -10.97 16.71 4.19
N ALA A 154 -10.63 17.64 3.29
CA ALA A 154 -9.68 18.72 3.58
C ALA A 154 -10.15 19.61 4.73
N ARG A 155 -11.42 20.00 4.76
CA ARG A 155 -12.02 20.80 5.83
C ARG A 155 -11.98 20.05 7.18
N LEU A 156 -12.39 18.80 7.22
CA LEU A 156 -12.37 18.00 8.44
C LEU A 156 -10.95 17.83 8.98
N SER A 157 -9.99 17.52 8.09
CA SER A 157 -8.58 17.37 8.45
C SER A 157 -7.98 18.68 8.94
N ALA A 158 -8.28 19.80 8.27
CA ALA A 158 -7.83 21.13 8.69
C ALA A 158 -8.41 21.49 10.07
N THR A 159 -9.70 21.23 10.30
CA THR A 159 -10.36 21.50 11.58
C THR A 159 -9.74 20.66 12.71
N ALA A 160 -9.52 19.38 12.50
CA ALA A 160 -8.88 18.49 13.48
C ALA A 160 -7.44 18.96 13.79
N ASN A 161 -6.68 19.36 12.76
CA ASN A 161 -5.34 19.89 12.95
C ASN A 161 -5.33 21.21 13.72
N SER A 162 -6.27 22.11 13.43
CA SER A 162 -6.42 23.38 14.17
C SER A 162 -6.74 23.14 15.64
N ILE A 163 -7.63 22.20 15.95
CA ILE A 163 -7.96 21.83 17.34
C ILE A 163 -6.74 21.23 18.05
N SER A 164 -5.97 20.37 17.41
CA SER A 164 -4.70 19.87 17.95
C SER A 164 -3.72 20.97 18.24
N MET A 165 -3.61 21.94 17.35
CA MET A 165 -2.72 23.11 17.51
C MET A 165 -3.16 23.97 18.70
N MET A 166 -4.46 24.25 18.83
CA MET A 166 -5.00 24.99 19.97
C MET A 166 -4.79 24.25 21.28
N ALA A 167 -5.03 22.93 21.31
CA ALA A 167 -4.78 22.12 22.48
C ALA A 167 -3.30 22.14 22.88
N SER A 168 -2.37 22.12 21.92
CA SER A 168 -0.93 22.24 22.16
C SER A 168 -0.56 23.61 22.76
N ILE A 169 -1.16 24.68 22.26
CA ILE A 169 -0.93 26.04 22.81
C ILE A 169 -1.44 26.13 24.25
N ILE A 170 -2.64 25.64 24.54
CA ILE A 170 -3.18 25.61 25.88
C ILE A 170 -2.26 24.79 26.82
N ALA A 171 -1.83 23.59 26.37
CA ALA A 171 -0.91 22.76 27.13
C ALA A 171 0.41 23.50 27.43
N GLN A 172 0.92 24.23 26.45
CA GLN A 172 2.15 25.02 26.62
C GLN A 172 1.98 26.15 27.65
N VAL A 173 0.86 26.86 27.61
CA VAL A 173 0.54 27.90 28.60
C VAL A 173 0.46 27.30 30.00
N VAL A 174 -0.18 26.14 30.17
CA VAL A 174 -0.22 25.43 31.47
C VAL A 174 1.19 25.08 31.95
N MET A 175 2.05 24.57 31.06
CA MET A 175 3.46 24.27 31.40
C MET A 175 4.22 25.51 31.83
N PHE A 176 4.00 26.68 31.19
CA PHE A 176 4.60 27.93 31.61
C PHE A 176 4.12 28.40 32.99
N ILE A 177 2.81 28.27 33.28
CA ILE A 177 2.26 28.62 34.60
C ILE A 177 2.89 27.78 35.69
N VAL A 178 2.95 26.46 35.49
CA VAL A 178 3.54 25.52 36.46
C VAL A 178 5.05 25.79 36.63
N THR A 179 5.77 26.04 35.54
CA THR A 179 7.20 26.38 35.61
C THR A 179 7.42 27.70 36.36
N GLY A 180 6.60 28.71 36.07
CA GLY A 180 6.62 30.01 36.78
C GLY A 180 6.35 29.86 38.26
N TYR A 181 5.37 29.02 38.65
CA TYR A 181 5.10 28.71 40.05
C TYR A 181 6.34 28.11 40.75
N LEU A 182 7.01 27.12 40.14
CA LEU A 182 8.23 26.51 40.68
C LEU A 182 9.40 27.49 40.80
N ILE A 183 9.51 28.46 39.86
CA ILE A 183 10.54 29.52 39.91
C ILE A 183 10.28 30.44 41.12
N ILE A 184 9.04 30.86 41.37
CA ILE A 184 8.67 31.74 42.49
C ILE A 184 8.98 31.05 43.83
N HIS A 185 8.81 29.73 43.92
CA HIS A 185 9.14 28.94 45.09
C HIS A 185 10.64 28.56 45.21
N GLY A 186 11.45 28.97 44.23
CA GLY A 186 12.88 28.70 44.23
C GLY A 186 13.30 27.26 43.94
N GLU A 187 12.35 26.44 43.44
CA GLU A 187 12.60 25.02 43.14
C GLU A 187 13.32 24.82 41.80
N VAL A 188 13.20 25.78 40.87
CA VAL A 188 13.89 25.79 39.56
C VAL A 188 14.37 27.19 39.22
N THR A 189 15.42 27.27 38.37
CA THR A 189 15.97 28.55 37.92
C THR A 189 15.15 29.18 36.79
N THR A 190 15.22 30.53 36.63
CA THR A 190 14.46 31.25 35.60
C THR A 190 14.77 30.80 34.18
N GLY A 191 15.99 30.33 33.91
CA GLY A 191 16.38 29.79 32.59
C GLY A 191 15.62 28.54 32.17
N VAL A 192 15.09 27.78 33.13
CA VAL A 192 14.32 26.54 32.87
C VAL A 192 13.07 26.82 32.02
N ILE A 193 12.50 28.03 32.06
CA ILE A 193 11.30 28.37 31.30
C ILE A 193 11.49 28.17 29.80
N PHE A 194 12.66 28.58 29.27
CA PHE A 194 12.98 28.42 27.84
C PHE A 194 13.24 26.93 27.49
N SER A 195 13.90 26.20 28.38
CA SER A 195 14.13 24.76 28.18
C SER A 195 12.84 23.98 28.16
N ILE A 196 11.93 24.21 29.12
CA ILE A 196 10.63 23.56 29.21
C ILE A 196 9.76 23.90 28.01
N ALA A 197 9.77 25.17 27.53
CA ALA A 197 9.06 25.55 26.32
C ALA A 197 9.42 24.68 25.11
N ASN A 198 10.71 24.46 24.90
CA ASN A 198 11.20 23.66 23.78
C ASN A 198 10.91 22.17 23.98
N LEU A 199 11.27 21.62 25.15
CA LEU A 199 11.11 20.19 25.46
C LEU A 199 9.64 19.76 25.39
N THR A 200 8.71 20.56 25.93
CA THR A 200 7.28 20.23 25.90
C THR A 200 6.69 20.37 24.48
N SER A 201 7.11 21.37 23.71
CA SER A 201 6.71 21.49 22.31
C SER A 201 7.14 20.28 21.50
N CYS A 202 8.40 19.84 21.64
CA CYS A 202 8.90 18.61 21.04
C CYS A 202 8.09 17.38 21.51
N LEU A 203 7.89 17.24 22.82
CA LEU A 203 7.14 16.12 23.40
C LEU A 203 5.74 16.01 22.78
N PHE A 204 4.97 17.11 22.71
CA PHE A 204 3.62 17.11 22.18
C PHE A 204 3.59 16.77 20.66
N ASN A 205 4.50 17.35 19.88
CA ASN A 205 4.58 17.11 18.45
C ASN A 205 4.97 15.66 18.12
N TYR A 206 6.00 15.13 18.78
CA TYR A 206 6.47 13.77 18.53
C TYR A 206 5.50 12.71 19.05
N THR A 207 4.77 12.95 20.15
CA THR A 207 3.72 12.02 20.60
C THR A 207 2.61 11.89 19.58
N ARG A 208 2.17 13.01 18.99
CA ARG A 208 1.18 13.00 17.91
C ARG A 208 1.71 12.29 16.66
N GLY A 209 2.96 12.57 16.28
CA GLY A 209 3.65 11.92 15.17
C GLY A 209 3.78 10.41 15.37
N ALA A 210 4.17 9.97 16.57
CA ALA A 210 4.31 8.56 16.90
C ALA A 210 3.01 7.78 16.68
N ALA A 211 1.88 8.31 17.15
CA ALA A 211 0.57 7.66 16.97
C ALA A 211 0.22 7.50 15.48
N TYR A 212 0.41 8.56 14.69
CA TYR A 212 0.17 8.52 13.24
C TYR A 212 1.09 7.49 12.55
N ASN A 213 2.39 7.54 12.83
CA ASN A 213 3.38 6.66 12.21
C ASN A 213 3.11 5.18 12.53
N ILE A 214 2.77 4.86 13.80
CA ILE A 214 2.46 3.50 14.22
C ILE A 214 1.19 2.96 13.54
N VAL A 215 0.13 3.76 13.46
CA VAL A 215 -1.13 3.36 12.81
C VAL A 215 -0.93 3.12 11.32
N THR A 216 -0.22 4.04 10.64
CA THR A 216 0.06 3.94 9.21
C THR A 216 0.95 2.72 8.91
N PHE A 217 2.00 2.51 9.71
CA PHE A 217 2.88 1.35 9.60
C PHE A 217 2.11 0.03 9.77
N LYS A 218 1.24 -0.07 10.78
CA LYS A 218 0.39 -1.27 10.98
C LYS A 218 -0.52 -1.55 9.78
N GLY A 219 -0.97 -0.50 9.09
CA GLY A 219 -1.77 -0.63 7.87
C GLY A 219 -1.06 -1.38 6.73
N THR A 220 0.28 -1.35 6.71
CA THR A 220 1.06 -2.05 5.65
C THR A 220 1.19 -3.55 5.88
N PHE A 221 0.90 -4.08 7.08
CA PHE A 221 0.97 -5.53 7.34
C PHE A 221 0.03 -6.31 6.43
N LYS A 222 -1.19 -5.82 6.18
CA LYS A 222 -2.11 -6.45 5.23
C LYS A 222 -1.57 -6.54 3.81
N LEU A 223 -0.75 -5.57 3.42
CA LEU A 223 -0.06 -5.58 2.13
C LEU A 223 1.05 -6.63 2.12
N MET A 224 1.80 -6.77 3.21
CA MET A 224 2.85 -7.78 3.35
C MET A 224 2.28 -9.20 3.39
N ASP A 225 1.14 -9.43 4.07
CA ASP A 225 0.45 -10.73 4.10
C ASP A 225 0.09 -11.22 2.69
N LYS A 226 -0.22 -10.30 1.77
CA LYS A 226 -0.50 -10.60 0.37
C LYS A 226 0.68 -11.32 -0.33
N TYR A 227 1.91 -11.05 0.08
CA TYR A 227 3.12 -11.66 -0.48
C TYR A 227 3.53 -12.94 0.24
N HIS A 228 3.17 -13.09 1.52
CA HIS A 228 3.45 -14.29 2.31
C HIS A 228 2.46 -15.45 2.07
N SER A 229 1.28 -15.16 1.52
CA SER A 229 0.25 -16.17 1.22
C SER A 229 0.56 -17.08 0.03
N HIS A 230 1.74 -16.95 -0.55
CA HIS A 230 2.15 -17.77 -1.68
C HIS A 230 2.71 -19.10 -1.15
N GLN A 231 1.92 -20.15 -1.37
CA GLN A 231 2.23 -21.52 -0.97
C GLN A 231 3.59 -21.98 -1.50
N ALA A 232 4.28 -22.78 -0.69
CA ALA A 232 5.52 -23.45 -1.09
C ALA A 232 5.37 -24.12 -2.47
N ILE A 233 6.31 -23.86 -3.36
CA ILE A 233 6.39 -24.45 -4.69
C ILE A 233 6.49 -25.98 -4.49
N PRO A 234 5.64 -26.79 -5.14
CA PRO A 234 5.81 -28.22 -5.12
C PRO A 234 7.21 -28.59 -5.63
N GLU A 235 7.97 -29.37 -4.87
CA GLU A 235 9.24 -29.94 -5.33
C GLU A 235 9.02 -30.67 -6.66
N GLY A 236 9.54 -30.16 -7.74
CA GLY A 236 9.40 -30.77 -9.08
C GLY A 236 9.31 -29.75 -10.23
N PHE A 237 8.88 -28.50 -9.95
CA PHE A 237 8.80 -27.47 -10.99
C PHE A 237 10.13 -26.75 -11.28
N THR A 238 11.11 -26.89 -10.41
CA THR A 238 12.45 -26.27 -10.53
C THR A 238 13.49 -27.16 -11.19
N ALA A 239 13.13 -28.38 -11.57
CA ALA A 239 14.06 -29.23 -12.29
C ALA A 239 14.36 -28.62 -13.66
N PRO A 240 15.63 -28.35 -14.01
CA PRO A 240 15.97 -27.90 -15.34
C PRO A 240 15.44 -28.92 -16.35
N VAL A 241 14.68 -28.43 -17.34
CA VAL A 241 14.22 -29.29 -18.44
C VAL A 241 15.47 -29.94 -19.04
N LYS A 242 15.61 -31.26 -18.83
CA LYS A 242 16.69 -32.01 -19.47
C LYS A 242 16.58 -31.77 -20.96
N ASP A 243 17.72 -31.47 -21.58
CA ASP A 243 17.79 -31.28 -23.02
C ASP A 243 16.98 -32.34 -23.75
N PHE A 244 16.06 -31.92 -24.57
CA PHE A 244 15.31 -32.78 -25.48
C PHE A 244 16.29 -33.52 -26.38
N THR A 245 16.50 -34.81 -26.10
CA THR A 245 17.57 -35.58 -26.74
C THR A 245 17.07 -36.43 -27.93
N THR A 246 15.84 -36.91 -27.89
CA THR A 246 15.36 -37.89 -28.90
C THR A 246 14.04 -37.49 -29.55
N ALA A 247 12.95 -37.55 -28.82
CA ALA A 247 11.60 -37.28 -29.34
C ALA A 247 10.65 -36.80 -28.24
N ILE A 248 9.60 -36.06 -28.64
CA ILE A 248 8.39 -35.82 -27.83
C ILE A 248 7.37 -36.89 -28.22
N GLU A 249 6.92 -37.65 -27.27
CA GLU A 249 5.92 -38.69 -27.47
C GLU A 249 4.67 -38.38 -26.65
N THR A 250 3.51 -38.45 -27.27
CA THR A 250 2.22 -38.32 -26.57
C THR A 250 1.52 -39.65 -26.55
N LYS A 251 0.97 -40.04 -25.38
CA LYS A 251 0.17 -41.24 -25.18
C LYS A 251 -1.08 -40.93 -24.40
N ASN A 252 -2.24 -41.25 -24.96
CA ASN A 252 -3.55 -41.05 -24.33
C ASN A 252 -3.73 -39.60 -23.78
N LEU A 253 -3.31 -38.59 -24.55
CA LEU A 253 -3.39 -37.21 -24.12
C LEU A 253 -4.83 -36.72 -24.13
N VAL A 254 -5.39 -36.44 -22.95
CA VAL A 254 -6.77 -35.97 -22.75
C VAL A 254 -6.75 -34.68 -21.92
N MET A 255 -7.45 -33.67 -22.39
CA MET A 255 -7.64 -32.41 -21.69
C MET A 255 -9.10 -32.23 -21.26
N PRO A 256 -9.42 -32.32 -19.96
CA PRO A 256 -10.75 -31.97 -19.45
C PRO A 256 -10.89 -30.45 -19.31
N PHE A 257 -12.06 -29.92 -19.67
CA PHE A 257 -12.44 -28.51 -19.46
C PHE A 257 -13.44 -28.40 -18.31
N GLU A 258 -13.52 -27.20 -17.70
CA GLU A 258 -14.44 -26.92 -16.58
C GLU A 258 -15.92 -27.09 -16.95
N ASP A 259 -16.27 -26.95 -18.22
CA ASP A 259 -17.62 -27.14 -18.77
C ASP A 259 -18.01 -28.62 -18.98
N GLY A 260 -17.12 -29.55 -18.61
CA GLY A 260 -17.34 -31.00 -18.76
C GLY A 260 -16.96 -31.56 -20.13
N HIS A 261 -16.55 -30.73 -21.08
CA HIS A 261 -16.02 -31.22 -22.36
C HIS A 261 -14.59 -31.74 -22.19
N THR A 262 -14.25 -32.76 -22.95
CA THR A 262 -12.90 -33.32 -22.99
C THR A 262 -12.37 -33.34 -24.41
N LEU A 263 -11.16 -32.85 -24.62
CA LEU A 263 -10.43 -32.98 -25.88
C LEU A 263 -9.47 -34.18 -25.76
N THR A 264 -9.59 -35.10 -26.72
CA THR A 264 -8.66 -36.25 -26.84
C THR A 264 -7.79 -36.03 -28.06
N PHE A 265 -6.49 -36.15 -27.89
CA PHE A 265 -5.53 -36.00 -28.96
C PHE A 265 -5.00 -37.38 -29.39
N PRO A 266 -4.67 -37.55 -30.70
CA PRO A 266 -4.07 -38.81 -31.15
C PRO A 266 -2.65 -38.96 -30.60
N ASP A 267 -2.23 -40.22 -30.47
CA ASP A 267 -0.85 -40.51 -30.11
C ASP A 267 0.07 -40.18 -31.28
N PHE A 268 1.15 -39.46 -31.03
CA PHE A 268 2.14 -39.10 -32.03
C PHE A 268 3.54 -39.00 -31.42
N VAL A 269 4.55 -39.00 -32.30
CA VAL A 269 5.96 -38.86 -31.95
C VAL A 269 6.57 -37.79 -32.83
N ILE A 270 7.20 -36.79 -32.22
CA ILE A 270 7.95 -35.73 -32.91
C ILE A 270 9.44 -35.94 -32.60
N LYS A 271 10.23 -36.22 -33.59
CA LYS A 271 11.70 -36.40 -33.44
C LYS A 271 12.43 -35.07 -33.34
N LYS A 272 13.57 -35.04 -32.64
CA LYS A 272 14.42 -33.85 -32.55
C LYS A 272 14.81 -33.37 -33.96
N GLY A 273 14.56 -32.08 -34.22
CA GLY A 273 14.85 -31.44 -35.52
C GLY A 273 13.75 -31.62 -36.57
N GLU A 274 12.71 -32.35 -36.28
CA GLU A 274 11.55 -32.54 -37.18
C GLU A 274 10.69 -31.27 -37.19
N LYS A 275 10.18 -30.89 -38.38
CA LYS A 275 9.22 -29.81 -38.57
C LYS A 275 7.85 -30.41 -38.81
N VAL A 276 6.94 -30.19 -37.87
CA VAL A 276 5.58 -30.75 -37.91
C VAL A 276 4.57 -29.62 -38.10
N ALA A 277 3.64 -29.76 -39.03
CA ALA A 277 2.51 -28.84 -39.22
C ALA A 277 1.24 -29.44 -38.58
N ILE A 278 0.59 -28.70 -37.68
CA ILE A 278 -0.70 -29.07 -37.10
C ILE A 278 -1.81 -28.40 -37.92
N VAL A 279 -2.62 -29.19 -38.62
CA VAL A 279 -3.70 -28.72 -39.47
C VAL A 279 -5.06 -29.21 -38.94
N GLY A 280 -6.11 -28.47 -39.20
CA GLY A 280 -7.48 -28.80 -38.78
C GLY A 280 -8.38 -27.57 -38.76
N ASP A 281 -9.67 -27.75 -38.53
CA ASP A 281 -10.68 -26.70 -38.51
C ASP A 281 -10.48 -25.72 -37.36
N SER A 282 -11.08 -24.52 -37.48
CA SER A 282 -11.09 -23.55 -36.38
C SER A 282 -11.82 -24.15 -35.17
N GLY A 283 -11.22 -24.07 -33.98
CA GLY A 283 -11.78 -24.66 -32.77
C GLY A 283 -11.43 -26.14 -32.53
N SER A 284 -10.67 -26.82 -33.40
CA SER A 284 -10.28 -28.24 -33.25
C SER A 284 -9.23 -28.52 -32.16
N GLY A 285 -8.83 -27.54 -31.36
CA GLY A 285 -7.89 -27.72 -30.24
C GLY A 285 -6.40 -27.61 -30.62
N LYS A 286 -6.04 -27.13 -31.82
CA LYS A 286 -4.62 -26.97 -32.23
C LYS A 286 -3.79 -26.15 -31.27
N SER A 287 -4.30 -24.99 -30.87
CA SER A 287 -3.63 -24.10 -29.91
C SER A 287 -3.51 -24.78 -28.54
N THR A 288 -4.56 -25.51 -28.13
CA THR A 288 -4.57 -26.27 -26.86
C THR A 288 -3.49 -27.33 -26.86
N LEU A 289 -3.34 -28.08 -27.95
CA LEU A 289 -2.27 -29.08 -28.10
C LEU A 289 -0.88 -28.45 -27.97
N VAL A 290 -0.64 -27.31 -28.65
CA VAL A 290 0.64 -26.59 -28.55
C VAL A 290 0.90 -26.15 -27.11
N HIS A 291 -0.10 -25.58 -26.43
CA HIS A 291 0.03 -25.19 -25.03
C HIS A 291 0.32 -26.37 -24.09
N LEU A 292 -0.34 -27.52 -24.29
CA LEU A 292 -0.06 -28.74 -23.53
C LEU A 292 1.39 -29.25 -23.76
N LEU A 293 1.86 -29.26 -25.02
CA LEU A 293 3.24 -29.65 -25.32
C LEU A 293 4.28 -28.69 -24.75
N MET A 294 3.92 -27.43 -24.54
CA MET A 294 4.77 -26.40 -23.92
C MET A 294 4.69 -26.41 -22.38
N GLY A 295 3.82 -27.24 -21.79
CA GLY A 295 3.59 -27.25 -20.34
C GLY A 295 2.87 -25.98 -19.81
N ASN A 296 2.08 -25.33 -20.65
CA ASN A 296 1.39 -24.08 -20.36
C ASN A 296 -0.06 -24.26 -19.91
N MET A 297 -0.43 -25.48 -19.56
CA MET A 297 -1.76 -25.87 -19.10
C MET A 297 -1.68 -26.91 -17.99
#